data_0a4a2db4343b14b3aa187062ba377011
#
_entry.id   0a4a2db4343b14b3aa187062ba377011
#
_cell.length_a   1.000
_cell.length_b   1.000
_cell.length_c   1.000
_cell.angle_alpha   90.00
_cell.angle_beta   90.00
_cell.angle_gamma   90.00
#
_symmetry.space_group_name_H-M   'P 1'
#
loop_
_entity.id
_entity.type
_entity.pdbx_description
1 polymer ?
#
loop_
_entity_poly.entity_id
_entity_poly.type
_entity_poly.pdbx_seq_one_letter_code
_entity_poly.pdbx_strand_id
1 'polypeptide(L)'
;MTDLILKILLALKMAPKNKELQEIYNRIFNDAMKYTDEFNIQMVAATYIAIAMRLYKTSLTPSEYEMMIETVMETEVRPYVKDKETIH
;
A
#
# COMPACT_ATOMS: atom_id res chain seq x y z
N MET A 1 -8.69 2.36 -5.02
CA MET A 1 -7.23 2.24 -4.83
C MET A 1 -6.78 2.94 -3.57
N THR A 2 -7.30 4.12 -3.30
CA THR A 2 -6.94 4.86 -2.10
C THR A 2 -7.75 4.45 -0.86
N ASP A 3 -8.76 3.61 -1.01
CA ASP A 3 -9.64 3.22 0.09
C ASP A 3 -8.87 2.61 1.26
N LEU A 4 -7.95 1.70 0.98
CA LEU A 4 -7.16 1.07 2.04
C LEU A 4 -6.30 2.11 2.75
N ILE A 5 -5.66 2.99 1.99
CA ILE A 5 -4.81 4.04 2.56
C ILE A 5 -5.64 4.93 3.49
N LEU A 6 -6.80 5.38 3.01
CA LEU A 6 -7.66 6.24 3.82
C LEU A 6 -8.13 5.54 5.07
N LYS A 7 -8.51 4.26 4.97
CA LYS A 7 -8.96 3.49 6.13
C LYS A 7 -7.86 3.33 7.16
N ILE A 8 -6.63 3.05 6.72
CA ILE A 8 -5.49 2.95 7.63
C ILE A 8 -5.25 4.28 8.33
N LEU A 9 -5.20 5.37 7.57
CA LEU A 9 -4.93 6.68 8.15
C LEU A 9 -6.01 7.09 9.14
N LEU A 10 -7.29 6.83 8.81
CA LEU A 10 -8.38 7.13 9.72
C LEU A 10 -8.32 6.28 10.98
N ALA A 11 -7.99 4.99 10.85
CA ALA A 11 -7.84 4.11 12.00
C ALA A 11 -6.74 4.61 12.93
N LEU A 12 -5.69 5.21 12.39
CA LEU A 12 -4.58 5.76 13.15
C LEU A 12 -4.82 7.22 13.55
N LYS A 13 -6.02 7.74 13.30
CA LYS A 13 -6.43 9.10 13.65
C LYS A 13 -5.57 10.17 12.99
N MET A 14 -5.18 9.90 11.75
CA MET A 14 -4.42 10.86 10.95
C MET A 14 -5.32 11.50 9.90
N ALA A 15 -5.15 12.80 9.68
CA ALA A 15 -5.87 13.51 8.63
C ALA A 15 -5.06 13.44 7.35
N PRO A 16 -5.58 12.80 6.30
CA PRO A 16 -4.83 12.71 5.05
C PRO A 16 -4.78 14.06 4.34
N LYS A 17 -3.63 14.36 3.75
CA LYS A 17 -3.48 15.52 2.87
C LYS A 17 -3.56 15.01 1.44
N ASN A 18 -4.67 15.28 0.79
CA ASN A 18 -4.98 14.68 -0.51
C ASN A 18 -3.90 14.87 -1.57
N LYS A 19 -3.31 16.06 -1.64
CA LYS A 19 -2.25 16.31 -2.62
C LYS A 19 -1.01 15.48 -2.36
N GLU A 20 -0.56 15.46 -1.12
CA GLU A 20 0.62 14.69 -0.75
C GLU A 20 0.38 13.20 -0.92
N LEU A 21 -0.81 12.74 -0.54
CA LEU A 21 -1.17 11.33 -0.67
C LEU A 21 -1.18 10.91 -2.13
N GLN A 22 -1.75 11.74 -3.00
CA GLN A 22 -1.79 11.45 -4.42
C GLN A 22 -0.38 11.39 -5.01
N GLU A 23 0.47 12.31 -4.60
CA GLU A 23 1.84 12.37 -5.10
C GLU A 23 2.64 11.14 -4.68
N ILE A 24 2.59 10.80 -3.40
CA ILE A 24 3.36 9.65 -2.92
C ILE A 24 2.84 8.35 -3.49
N TYR A 25 1.51 8.22 -3.62
CA TYR A 25 0.93 7.05 -4.23
C TYR A 25 1.43 6.88 -5.66
N ASN A 26 1.38 7.95 -6.45
CA ASN A 26 1.81 7.89 -7.84
C ASN A 26 3.29 7.52 -7.97
N ARG A 27 4.13 8.09 -7.12
CA ARG A 27 5.57 7.78 -7.16
C ARG A 27 5.84 6.32 -6.82
N ILE A 28 5.25 5.84 -5.74
CA ILE A 28 5.48 4.46 -5.30
C ILE A 28 4.87 3.48 -6.31
N PHE A 29 3.68 3.78 -6.79
CA PHE A 29 3.03 2.91 -7.77
C PHE A 29 3.85 2.81 -9.06
N ASN A 30 4.36 3.94 -9.56
CA ASN A 30 5.19 3.94 -10.76
C ASN A 30 6.46 3.13 -10.56
N ASP A 31 7.10 3.26 -9.39
CA ASP A 31 8.29 2.47 -9.08
C ASP A 31 7.95 0.99 -9.01
N ALA A 32 6.82 0.66 -8.38
CA ALA A 32 6.38 -0.74 -8.29
C ALA A 32 6.17 -1.34 -9.69
N MET A 33 5.57 -0.57 -10.59
CA MET A 33 5.35 -1.05 -11.95
C MET A 33 6.65 -1.32 -12.69
N LYS A 34 7.66 -0.48 -12.50
CA LYS A 34 8.98 -0.72 -13.08
C LYS A 34 9.58 -2.02 -12.55
N TYR A 35 9.44 -2.26 -11.26
CA TYR A 35 9.99 -3.48 -10.65
C TYR A 35 9.27 -4.72 -11.14
N THR A 36 7.96 -4.65 -11.39
CA THR A 36 7.24 -5.82 -11.91
C THR A 36 7.63 -6.16 -13.34
N ASP A 37 8.23 -5.21 -14.08
CA ASP A 37 8.77 -5.50 -15.40
C ASP A 37 10.09 -6.26 -15.33
N GLU A 38 10.83 -6.11 -14.24
CA GLU A 38 12.14 -6.75 -14.06
C GLU A 38 12.09 -8.01 -13.20
N PHE A 39 11.22 -8.01 -12.21
CA PHE A 39 11.20 -9.05 -11.19
C PHE A 39 9.83 -9.69 -11.11
N ASN A 40 9.77 -10.85 -10.51
CA ASN A 40 8.51 -11.55 -10.26
C ASN A 40 7.59 -10.68 -9.41
N ILE A 41 6.33 -10.53 -9.82
CA ILE A 41 5.38 -9.67 -9.14
C ILE A 41 5.15 -10.09 -7.68
N GLN A 42 5.21 -11.38 -7.39
CA GLN A 42 5.03 -11.86 -6.01
C GLN A 42 6.19 -11.45 -5.13
N MET A 43 7.40 -11.46 -5.67
CA MET A 43 8.57 -11.00 -4.93
C MET A 43 8.49 -9.49 -4.68
N VAL A 44 8.04 -8.72 -5.67
CA VAL A 44 7.88 -7.28 -5.53
C VAL A 44 6.85 -6.98 -4.44
N ALA A 45 5.70 -7.63 -4.49
CA ALA A 45 4.62 -7.40 -3.53
C ALA A 45 5.07 -7.76 -2.10
N ALA A 46 5.70 -8.92 -1.93
CA ALA A 46 6.18 -9.35 -0.61
C ALA A 46 7.20 -8.37 -0.04
N THR A 47 8.08 -7.84 -0.90
CA THR A 47 9.08 -6.88 -0.48
C THR A 47 8.45 -5.57 -0.02
N TYR A 48 7.45 -5.08 -0.75
CA TYR A 48 6.73 -3.87 -0.34
C TYR A 48 6.04 -4.05 1.01
N ILE A 49 5.38 -5.19 1.21
CA ILE A 49 4.74 -5.46 2.50
C ILE A 49 5.77 -5.50 3.62
N ALA A 50 6.89 -6.17 3.41
CA ALA A 50 7.93 -6.27 4.43
C ALA A 50 8.46 -4.89 4.82
N ILE A 51 8.71 -4.03 3.84
CA ILE A 51 9.18 -2.68 4.10
C ILE A 51 8.11 -1.88 4.83
N ALA A 52 6.85 -1.96 4.36
CA ALA A 52 5.75 -1.26 5.00
C ALA A 52 5.59 -1.67 6.46
N MET A 53 5.67 -2.95 6.74
CA MET A 53 5.55 -3.44 8.12
C MET A 53 6.69 -2.94 9.00
N ARG A 54 7.90 -2.85 8.46
CA ARG A 54 9.02 -2.28 9.22
C ARG A 54 8.79 -0.81 9.55
N LEU A 55 8.25 -0.04 8.59
CA LEU A 55 7.92 1.36 8.84
C LEU A 55 6.87 1.48 9.95
N TYR A 56 5.85 0.64 9.90
CA TYR A 56 4.81 0.65 10.93
C TYR A 56 5.36 0.22 12.30
N LYS A 57 6.17 -0.82 12.35
CA LYS A 57 6.76 -1.27 13.61
C LYS A 57 7.65 -0.20 14.23
N THR A 58 8.29 0.61 13.39
CA THR A 58 9.13 1.70 13.86
C THR A 58 8.34 2.87 14.43
N SER A 59 7.15 3.11 13.88
CA SER A 59 6.40 4.35 14.16
C SER A 59 5.14 4.17 15.00
N LEU A 60 4.63 2.94 15.16
CA LEU A 60 3.38 2.69 15.87
C LEU A 60 3.58 1.97 17.19
N THR A 61 2.68 2.24 18.13
CA THR A 61 2.59 1.41 19.33
C THR A 61 2.06 0.03 18.95
N PRO A 62 2.25 -1.00 19.81
CA PRO A 62 1.69 -2.32 19.52
C PRO A 62 0.18 -2.31 19.26
N SER A 63 -0.55 -1.50 20.02
CA SER A 63 -2.00 -1.39 19.84
C SER A 63 -2.37 -0.79 18.50
N GLU A 64 -1.67 0.28 18.10
CA GLU A 64 -1.87 0.90 16.82
C GLU A 64 -1.52 -0.04 15.67
N TYR A 65 -0.46 -0.80 15.84
CA TYR A 65 -0.04 -1.78 14.85
C TYR A 65 -1.12 -2.84 14.63
N GLU A 66 -1.71 -3.35 15.72
CA GLU A 66 -2.79 -4.31 15.61
C GLU A 66 -4.01 -3.72 14.88
N MET A 67 -4.36 -2.48 15.21
CA MET A 67 -5.46 -1.79 14.52
C MET A 67 -5.20 -1.66 13.02
N MET A 68 -3.96 -1.34 12.67
CA MET A 68 -3.58 -1.23 11.26
C MET A 68 -3.72 -2.58 10.56
N ILE A 69 -3.22 -3.64 11.16
CA ILE A 69 -3.30 -4.99 10.58
C ILE A 69 -4.77 -5.41 10.40
N GLU A 70 -5.60 -5.17 11.41
CA GLU A 70 -7.03 -5.48 11.30
C GLU A 70 -7.69 -4.72 10.14
N THR A 71 -7.36 -3.44 10.02
CA THR A 71 -7.88 -2.62 8.94
C THR A 71 -7.49 -3.19 7.57
N VAL A 72 -6.24 -3.61 7.45
CA VAL A 72 -5.75 -4.23 6.21
C VAL A 72 -6.53 -5.51 5.90
N MET A 73 -6.71 -6.35 6.92
CA MET A 73 -7.38 -7.64 6.73
C MET A 73 -8.87 -7.49 6.39
N GLU A 74 -9.50 -6.44 6.87
CA GLU A 74 -10.92 -6.21 6.63
C GLU A 74 -11.22 -5.45 5.35
N THR A 75 -10.21 -4.84 4.75
CA THR A 75 -10.40 -4.01 3.57
C THR A 75 -10.19 -4.82 2.29
N GLU A 76 -11.17 -4.79 1.43
CA GLU A 76 -11.05 -5.41 0.12
C GLU A 76 -10.25 -4.49 -0.80
N VAL A 77 -9.25 -5.04 -1.48
CA VAL A 77 -8.39 -4.31 -2.39
C VAL A 77 -8.59 -4.87 -3.80
N ARG A 78 -8.86 -3.99 -4.74
CA ARG A 78 -9.04 -4.38 -6.13
C ARG A 78 -7.70 -4.45 -6.85
N PRO A 79 -7.54 -5.44 -7.76
CA PRO A 79 -6.34 -5.47 -8.57
C PRO A 79 -6.29 -4.24 -9.50
N TYR A 80 -5.11 -3.80 -9.82
CA TYR A 80 -4.96 -2.75 -10.82
C TYR A 80 -5.13 -3.33 -12.22
N VAL A 81 -5.50 -2.46 -13.17
CA VAL A 81 -5.70 -2.86 -14.56
C VAL A 81 -4.42 -2.58 -15.33
N LYS A 82 -3.85 -3.62 -15.93
CA LYS A 82 -2.68 -3.48 -16.79
C LYS A 82 -3.09 -3.09 -18.20
N ASP A 83 -2.10 -2.74 -19.03
CA ASP A 83 -2.33 -2.45 -20.43
C ASP A 83 -2.94 -3.66 -21.13
N LYS A 84 -3.66 -3.39 -22.20
CA LYS A 84 -4.40 -4.45 -22.92
C LYS A 84 -3.49 -5.58 -23.39
N GLU A 85 -2.30 -5.26 -23.84
CA GLU A 85 -1.38 -6.28 -24.33
C GLU A 85 -0.87 -7.21 -23.25
N THR A 86 -1.05 -6.86 -21.99
CA THR A 86 -0.62 -7.70 -20.87
C THR A 86 -1.77 -8.45 -20.22
N ILE A 87 -2.97 -8.26 -20.71
CA ILE A 87 -4.16 -8.93 -20.20
C ILE A 87 -4.53 -10.09 -21.12
N HIS A 88 -4.40 -11.28 -20.63
CA HIS A 88 -4.68 -12.46 -21.43
C HIS A 88 -5.56 -13.45 -20.72
#